data_98f02d41661bbdd571a26612d70880a0
#
_entry.id   98f02d41661bbdd571a26612d70880a0
#
_cell.length_a   1.000
_cell.length_b   1.000
_cell.length_c   1.000
_cell.angle_alpha   90.00
_cell.angle_beta   90.00
_cell.angle_gamma   90.00
#
_symmetry.space_group_name_H-M   'P 1'
#
loop_
_entity.id
_entity.type
_entity.pdbx_description
1 polymer ?
#
loop_
_entity_poly.entity_id
_entity_poly.type
_entity_poly.pdbx_seq_one_letter_code
_entity_poly.pdbx_strand_id
1 'polypeptide(L)'
;MAKKITGYVKLQIPAGKATPAPPVGPALGQHGVNIMGFCKEFNERTNKQVGLIIPVVITVYADHSFSFITKTPPAAVLIKKACGIESASGTPNKTKVAKISKAQVREIAELKMPDLNAASVEAAMSMVAGTARSMGVVVED
;
A
#
# COMPACT_ATOMS: atom_id res chain seq x y z
N MET A 1 -13.69 28.47 1.09
CA MET A 1 -14.67 27.68 1.86
C MET A 1 -14.29 26.21 1.82
N ALA A 2 -14.47 25.51 2.93
CA ALA A 2 -14.23 24.08 2.97
C ALA A 2 -15.31 23.34 2.16
N LYS A 3 -14.89 22.47 1.26
CA LYS A 3 -15.83 21.65 0.48
C LYS A 3 -16.39 20.53 1.35
N LYS A 4 -17.66 20.23 1.15
CA LYS A 4 -18.31 19.14 1.88
C LYS A 4 -17.82 17.80 1.34
N ILE A 5 -17.32 16.95 2.23
CA ILE A 5 -16.87 15.59 1.89
C ILE A 5 -18.09 14.68 1.76
N THR A 6 -18.22 14.00 0.62
CA THR A 6 -19.30 13.03 0.40
C THR A 6 -18.87 11.60 0.65
N GLY A 7 -17.57 11.32 0.56
CA GLY A 7 -17.09 9.97 0.84
C GLY A 7 -15.58 9.84 0.66
N TYR A 8 -15.10 8.67 1.04
CA TYR A 8 -13.71 8.28 0.88
C TYR A 8 -13.62 6.99 0.08
N VAL A 9 -12.63 6.92 -0.80
CA VAL A 9 -12.33 5.71 -1.57
C VAL A 9 -10.89 5.30 -1.23
N LYS A 10 -10.72 4.05 -0.82
CA LYS A 10 -9.41 3.49 -0.51
C LYS A 10 -9.07 2.42 -1.52
N LEU A 11 -7.96 2.58 -2.20
CA LEU A 11 -7.52 1.67 -3.26
C LEU A 11 -6.05 1.33 -3.12
N GLN A 12 -5.65 0.19 -3.68
CA GLN A 12 -4.26 -0.20 -3.85
C GLN A 12 -3.99 -0.32 -5.35
N ILE A 13 -3.13 0.52 -5.87
CA ILE A 13 -2.87 0.62 -7.31
C ILE A 13 -1.37 0.49 -7.57
N PRO A 14 -0.95 -0.30 -8.57
CA PRO A 14 0.47 -0.33 -8.96
C PRO A 14 0.96 1.06 -9.36
N ALA A 15 2.11 1.46 -8.83
CA ALA A 15 2.68 2.78 -9.07
C ALA A 15 2.91 3.01 -10.57
N GLY A 16 2.48 4.15 -11.07
CA GLY A 16 2.64 4.53 -12.46
C GLY A 16 1.74 3.78 -13.45
N LYS A 17 0.84 2.93 -12.97
CA LYS A 17 -0.01 2.06 -13.81
C LYS A 17 -1.51 2.20 -13.52
N ALA A 18 -1.94 3.33 -12.99
CA ALA A 18 -3.37 3.56 -12.80
C ALA A 18 -4.08 3.65 -14.15
N THR A 19 -5.16 2.92 -14.30
CA THR A 19 -5.98 2.90 -15.53
C THR A 19 -7.46 2.97 -15.16
N PRO A 20 -8.34 3.38 -16.10
CA PRO A 20 -9.78 3.38 -15.85
C PRO A 20 -10.40 1.99 -15.67
N ALA A 21 -9.64 0.94 -15.94
CA ALA A 21 -10.07 -0.44 -15.73
C ALA A 21 -10.26 -0.76 -14.23
N PRO A 22 -11.04 -1.79 -13.87
CA PRO A 22 -11.16 -2.20 -12.47
C PRO A 22 -9.79 -2.41 -11.80
N PRO A 23 -9.63 -2.07 -10.51
CA PRO A 23 -10.67 -1.62 -9.57
C PRO A 23 -10.93 -0.11 -9.55
N VAL A 24 -10.16 0.69 -10.28
CA VAL A 24 -10.21 2.17 -10.21
C VAL A 24 -11.51 2.72 -10.78
N GLY A 25 -11.89 2.28 -11.99
CA GLY A 25 -13.06 2.77 -12.69
C GLY A 25 -14.35 2.63 -11.89
N PRO A 26 -14.75 1.42 -11.49
CA PRO A 26 -15.97 1.22 -10.72
C PRO A 26 -15.98 1.95 -9.38
N ALA A 27 -14.84 1.98 -8.67
CA ALA A 27 -14.75 2.63 -7.37
C ALA A 27 -14.97 4.15 -7.47
N LEU A 28 -14.35 4.80 -8.44
CA LEU A 28 -14.48 6.24 -8.65
C LEU A 28 -15.76 6.61 -9.39
N GLY A 29 -16.22 5.75 -10.29
CA GLY A 29 -17.44 5.97 -11.06
C GLY A 29 -18.68 6.10 -10.18
N GLN A 30 -18.76 5.35 -9.10
CA GLN A 30 -19.85 5.43 -8.13
C GLN A 30 -19.97 6.80 -7.49
N HIS A 31 -18.87 7.52 -7.39
CA HIS A 31 -18.81 8.85 -6.77
C HIS A 31 -18.84 9.99 -7.81
N GLY A 32 -18.89 9.67 -9.10
CA GLY A 32 -18.91 10.66 -10.16
C GLY A 32 -17.59 11.41 -10.35
N VAL A 33 -16.47 10.85 -9.91
CA VAL A 33 -15.15 11.46 -10.00
C VAL A 33 -14.57 11.29 -11.40
N ASN A 34 -13.77 12.27 -11.86
CA ASN A 34 -13.06 12.19 -13.14
C ASN A 34 -11.94 11.14 -13.05
N ILE A 35 -12.21 9.94 -13.55
CA ILE A 35 -11.30 8.80 -13.49
C ILE A 35 -10.00 9.08 -14.24
N MET A 36 -10.08 9.64 -15.44
CA MET A 36 -8.89 9.93 -16.26
C MET A 36 -7.97 10.95 -15.59
N GLY A 37 -8.56 11.99 -15.00
CA GLY A 37 -7.81 13.01 -14.26
C GLY A 37 -7.08 12.40 -13.07
N PHE A 38 -7.74 11.54 -12.33
CA PHE A 38 -7.13 10.81 -11.21
C PHE A 38 -5.99 9.92 -11.67
N CYS A 39 -6.19 9.12 -12.70
CA CYS A 39 -5.16 8.20 -13.21
C CYS A 39 -3.91 8.95 -13.64
N LYS A 40 -4.09 10.05 -14.36
CA LYS A 40 -2.97 10.88 -14.81
C LYS A 40 -2.18 11.44 -13.63
N GLU A 41 -2.85 12.06 -12.68
CA GLU A 41 -2.22 12.67 -11.51
C GLU A 41 -1.54 11.64 -10.62
N PHE A 42 -2.18 10.49 -10.39
CA PHE A 42 -1.60 9.38 -9.64
C PHE A 42 -0.33 8.85 -10.31
N ASN A 43 -0.38 8.62 -11.62
CA ASN A 43 0.77 8.12 -12.37
C ASN A 43 1.95 9.09 -12.32
N GLU A 44 1.70 10.39 -12.42
CA GLU A 44 2.74 11.41 -12.30
C GLU A 44 3.40 11.39 -10.91
N ARG A 45 2.59 11.30 -9.85
CA ARG A 45 3.09 11.28 -8.47
C ARG A 45 3.85 10.01 -8.11
N THR A 46 3.47 8.88 -8.67
CA THR A 46 4.05 7.56 -8.33
C THR A 46 5.05 7.06 -9.36
N ASN A 47 5.38 7.84 -10.36
CA ASN A 47 6.28 7.44 -11.45
C ASN A 47 7.66 6.97 -10.94
N LYS A 48 8.15 7.56 -9.86
CA LYS A 48 9.44 7.18 -9.25
C LYS A 48 9.39 5.88 -8.47
N GLN A 49 8.20 5.35 -8.20
CA GLN A 49 7.97 4.16 -7.39
C GLN A 49 7.43 2.99 -8.19
N VAL A 50 7.65 3.00 -9.51
CA VAL A 50 7.18 1.93 -10.41
C VAL A 50 7.67 0.57 -9.90
N GLY A 51 6.78 -0.42 -9.92
CA GLY A 51 7.06 -1.77 -9.44
C GLY A 51 6.56 -2.02 -8.01
N LEU A 52 6.05 -0.99 -7.32
CA LEU A 52 5.44 -1.13 -6.00
C LEU A 52 3.93 -0.90 -6.10
N ILE A 53 3.19 -1.51 -5.18
CA ILE A 53 1.76 -1.23 -5.03
C ILE A 53 1.62 -0.08 -4.03
N ILE A 54 0.93 0.97 -4.42
CA ILE A 54 0.77 2.17 -3.59
C ILE A 54 -0.67 2.24 -3.09
N PRO A 55 -0.91 2.23 -1.77
CA PRO A 55 -2.22 2.52 -1.21
C PRO A 55 -2.55 4.00 -1.40
N VAL A 56 -3.77 4.28 -1.83
CA VAL A 56 -4.24 5.65 -2.00
C VAL A 56 -5.57 5.83 -1.29
N VAL A 57 -5.72 6.96 -0.61
CA VAL A 57 -6.98 7.38 0.00
C VAL A 57 -7.48 8.60 -0.76
N ILE A 58 -8.62 8.45 -1.41
CA ILE A 58 -9.23 9.50 -2.23
C ILE A 58 -10.38 10.10 -1.44
N THR A 59 -10.36 11.41 -1.25
CA THR A 59 -11.47 12.15 -0.64
C THR A 59 -12.33 12.74 -1.75
N VAL A 60 -13.60 12.40 -1.77
CA VAL A 60 -14.56 12.89 -2.77
C VAL A 60 -15.41 14.00 -2.14
N TYR A 61 -15.54 15.11 -2.86
CA TYR A 61 -16.31 16.28 -2.42
C TYR A 61 -17.67 16.36 -3.12
N ALA A 62 -18.57 17.17 -2.54
CA ALA A 62 -19.94 17.29 -3.05
C ALA A 62 -20.03 17.85 -4.48
N ASP A 63 -19.01 18.59 -4.92
CA ASP A 63 -18.92 19.15 -6.28
C ASP A 63 -18.28 18.17 -7.29
N HIS A 64 -18.13 16.88 -6.92
CA HIS A 64 -17.47 15.82 -7.69
C HIS A 64 -15.97 16.06 -7.90
N SER A 65 -15.38 17.04 -7.23
CA SER A 65 -13.93 17.17 -7.17
C SER A 65 -13.35 16.13 -6.20
N PHE A 66 -12.05 15.92 -6.28
CA PHE A 66 -11.37 14.95 -5.41
C PHE A 66 -10.01 15.49 -5.00
N SER A 67 -9.54 14.98 -3.87
CA SER A 67 -8.13 15.05 -3.48
C SER A 67 -7.70 13.65 -3.07
N PHE A 68 -6.42 13.37 -3.16
CA PHE A 68 -5.93 12.06 -2.73
C PHE A 68 -4.56 12.17 -2.08
N ILE A 69 -4.30 11.24 -1.17
CA ILE A 69 -2.99 11.05 -0.55
C ILE A 69 -2.51 9.64 -0.86
N THR A 70 -1.21 9.52 -1.13
CA THR A 70 -0.57 8.23 -1.30
C THR A 70 0.15 7.87 -0.01
N LYS A 71 0.08 6.59 0.37
CA LYS A 71 0.76 6.06 1.55
C LYS A 71 1.96 5.22 1.12
N THR A 72 2.76 4.81 2.09
CA THR A 72 3.85 3.86 1.82
C THR A 72 3.29 2.52 1.35
N PRO A 73 4.04 1.74 0.55
CA PRO A 73 3.57 0.42 0.10
C PRO A 73 3.17 -0.47 1.27
N PRO A 74 2.18 -1.38 1.09
CA PRO A 74 1.81 -2.31 2.15
C PRO A 74 3.02 -3.15 2.63
N ALA A 75 3.07 -3.43 3.93
CA ALA A 75 4.17 -4.23 4.50
C ALA A 75 4.32 -5.58 3.79
N ALA A 76 3.21 -6.21 3.44
CA ALA A 76 3.23 -7.49 2.70
C ALA A 76 3.96 -7.39 1.36
N VAL A 77 3.74 -6.30 0.62
CA VAL A 77 4.42 -6.06 -0.67
C VAL A 77 5.91 -5.86 -0.49
N LEU A 78 6.30 -5.08 0.52
CA LEU A 78 7.71 -4.84 0.85
C LEU A 78 8.42 -6.12 1.28
N ILE A 79 7.75 -6.95 2.07
CA ILE A 79 8.30 -8.25 2.50
C ILE A 79 8.48 -9.17 1.31
N LYS A 80 7.50 -9.27 0.42
CA LYS A 80 7.62 -10.09 -0.80
C LYS A 80 8.79 -9.64 -1.66
N LYS A 81 8.96 -8.36 -1.83
CA LYS A 81 10.06 -7.78 -2.60
C LYS A 81 11.41 -8.08 -1.95
N ALA A 82 11.52 -7.94 -0.63
CA ALA A 82 12.76 -8.23 0.11
C ALA A 82 13.13 -9.71 0.05
N CYS A 83 12.14 -10.60 0.05
CA CYS A 83 12.34 -12.06 -0.03
C CYS A 83 12.47 -12.55 -1.47
N GLY A 84 12.14 -11.74 -2.46
CA GLY A 84 12.16 -12.16 -3.87
C GLY A 84 11.06 -13.14 -4.26
N ILE A 85 9.93 -13.15 -3.55
CA ILE A 85 8.78 -14.02 -3.83
C ILE A 85 7.61 -13.25 -4.43
N GLU A 86 6.83 -13.90 -5.28
CA GLU A 86 5.65 -13.29 -5.91
C GLU A 86 4.40 -13.42 -5.06
N SER A 87 4.26 -14.52 -4.34
CA SER A 87 3.10 -14.76 -3.48
C SER A 87 3.50 -15.36 -2.13
N ALA A 88 2.70 -15.05 -1.12
CA ALA A 88 2.88 -15.58 0.22
C ALA A 88 2.21 -16.97 0.36
N SER A 89 2.45 -17.62 1.50
CA SER A 89 1.85 -18.92 1.79
C SER A 89 0.34 -18.82 2.03
N GLY A 90 -0.43 -19.73 1.48
CA GLY A 90 -1.85 -19.88 1.80
C GLY A 90 -2.08 -20.59 3.14
N THR A 91 -1.06 -21.27 3.67
CA THR A 91 -1.10 -21.94 4.98
C THR A 91 0.15 -21.59 5.80
N PRO A 92 0.26 -20.32 6.27
CA PRO A 92 1.51 -19.81 6.84
C PRO A 92 1.94 -20.49 8.13
N ASN A 93 1.02 -21.08 8.86
CA ASN A 93 1.33 -21.82 10.09
C ASN A 93 1.95 -23.21 9.80
N LYS A 94 1.75 -23.73 8.60
CA LYS A 94 2.25 -25.05 8.20
C LYS A 94 3.36 -24.96 7.15
N THR A 95 3.18 -24.13 6.14
CA THR A 95 4.10 -24.00 5.01
C THR A 95 4.81 -22.67 5.05
N LYS A 96 6.13 -22.68 5.20
CA LYS A 96 6.98 -21.50 5.14
C LYS A 96 7.54 -21.35 3.73
N VAL A 97 7.46 -20.17 3.13
CA VAL A 97 7.84 -19.95 1.73
C VAL A 97 9.14 -19.17 1.57
N ALA A 98 9.56 -18.43 2.60
CA ALA A 98 10.77 -17.62 2.53
C ALA A 98 11.31 -17.29 3.92
N LYS A 99 12.46 -16.65 3.95
CA LYS A 99 13.10 -16.17 5.16
C LYS A 99 13.51 -14.71 4.97
N ILE A 100 13.45 -13.93 6.04
CA ILE A 100 13.85 -12.53 6.03
C ILE A 100 14.74 -12.26 7.24
N SER A 101 15.79 -11.46 7.05
CA SER A 101 16.68 -11.09 8.15
C SER A 101 16.09 -9.94 8.97
N LYS A 102 16.54 -9.81 10.22
CA LYS A 102 16.15 -8.67 11.06
C LYS A 102 16.57 -7.33 10.47
N ALA A 103 17.69 -7.28 9.76
CA ALA A 103 18.14 -6.07 9.07
C ALA A 103 17.12 -5.64 8.00
N GLN A 104 16.62 -6.58 7.22
CA GLN A 104 15.58 -6.30 6.21
C GLN A 104 14.26 -5.87 6.86
N VAL A 105 13.87 -6.51 7.96
CA VAL A 105 12.68 -6.11 8.74
C VAL A 105 12.82 -4.67 9.23
N ARG A 106 14.00 -4.30 9.71
CA ARG A 106 14.30 -2.95 10.18
C ARG A 106 14.17 -1.92 9.05
N GLU A 107 14.73 -2.21 7.87
CA GLU A 107 14.61 -1.34 6.70
C GLU A 107 13.15 -1.10 6.31
N ILE A 108 12.34 -2.16 6.29
CA ILE A 108 10.91 -2.07 6.01
C ILE A 108 10.19 -1.24 7.08
N ALA A 109 10.52 -1.46 8.36
CA ALA A 109 9.93 -0.72 9.47
C ALA A 109 10.25 0.77 9.38
N GLU A 110 11.49 1.14 9.09
CA GLU A 110 11.90 2.53 8.92
C GLU A 110 11.18 3.20 7.75
N LEU A 111 11.01 2.48 6.64
CA LEU A 111 10.31 2.98 5.47
C LEU A 111 8.83 3.25 5.77
N LYS A 112 8.22 2.43 6.60
CA LYS A 112 6.80 2.55 6.94
C LYS A 112 6.51 3.42 8.17
N MET A 113 7.51 3.87 8.90
CA MET A 113 7.32 4.67 10.13
C MET A 113 6.32 5.82 9.97
N PRO A 114 6.30 6.58 8.85
CA PRO A 114 5.32 7.67 8.68
C PRO A 114 3.87 7.21 8.72
N ASP A 115 3.59 5.95 8.34
CA ASP A 115 2.23 5.40 8.30
C ASP A 115 1.91 4.50 9.50
N LEU A 116 2.89 4.22 10.36
CA LEU A 116 2.70 3.31 11.49
C LEU A 116 2.42 4.06 12.79
N ASN A 117 1.57 3.47 13.61
CA ASN A 117 1.33 3.92 14.97
C ASN A 117 2.29 3.19 15.93
N ALA A 118 3.58 3.35 15.72
CA ALA A 118 4.63 2.72 16.50
C ALA A 118 5.42 3.78 17.27
N ALA A 119 5.71 3.51 18.53
CA ALA A 119 6.45 4.43 19.39
C ALA A 119 7.95 4.41 19.10
N SER A 120 8.46 3.33 18.52
CA SER A 120 9.88 3.14 18.23
C SER A 120 10.07 2.27 16.99
N VAL A 121 11.30 2.24 16.47
CA VAL A 121 11.66 1.36 15.34
C VAL A 121 11.49 -0.11 15.73
N GLU A 122 11.85 -0.46 16.95
CA GLU A 122 11.72 -1.83 17.47
C GLU A 122 10.24 -2.26 17.50
N ALA A 123 9.33 -1.37 17.93
CA ALA A 123 7.89 -1.64 17.90
C ALA A 123 7.40 -1.82 16.45
N ALA A 124 7.87 -0.98 15.52
CA ALA A 124 7.56 -1.11 14.10
C ALA A 124 8.09 -2.41 13.52
N MET A 125 9.29 -2.84 13.90
CA MET A 125 9.87 -4.13 13.51
C MET A 125 8.99 -5.30 13.97
N SER A 126 8.44 -5.24 15.19
CA SER A 126 7.52 -6.26 15.70
C SER A 126 6.25 -6.35 14.85
N MET A 127 5.71 -5.21 14.43
CA MET A 127 4.54 -5.17 13.54
C MET A 127 4.84 -5.80 12.18
N VAL A 128 5.99 -5.46 11.58
CA VAL A 128 6.43 -6.02 10.30
C VAL A 128 6.69 -7.52 10.43
N ALA A 129 7.35 -7.95 11.50
CA ALA A 129 7.63 -9.37 11.78
C ALA A 129 6.33 -10.17 11.91
N GLY A 130 5.31 -9.61 12.56
CA GLY A 130 3.98 -10.23 12.65
C GLY A 130 3.33 -10.42 11.28
N THR A 131 3.42 -9.41 10.41
CA THR A 131 2.94 -9.50 9.03
C THR A 131 3.70 -10.57 8.25
N ALA A 132 5.03 -10.62 8.38
CA ALA A 132 5.86 -11.63 7.73
C ALA A 132 5.46 -13.04 8.17
N ARG A 133 5.24 -13.22 9.46
CA ARG A 133 4.80 -14.51 10.01
C ARG A 133 3.46 -14.93 9.44
N SER A 134 2.52 -13.98 9.27
CA SER A 134 1.20 -14.24 8.67
C SER A 134 1.30 -14.61 7.18
N MET A 135 2.41 -14.32 6.54
CA MET A 135 2.69 -14.64 5.14
C MET A 135 3.45 -15.96 4.96
N GLY A 136 3.86 -16.61 6.03
CA GLY A 136 4.72 -17.79 5.98
C GLY A 136 6.19 -17.46 5.76
N VAL A 137 6.60 -16.24 6.13
CA VAL A 137 7.99 -15.81 6.06
C VAL A 137 8.60 -15.87 7.46
N VAL A 138 9.73 -16.56 7.58
CA VAL A 138 10.44 -16.72 8.86
C VAL A 138 11.41 -15.55 9.05
N VAL A 139 11.36 -14.93 10.20
CA VAL A 139 12.30 -13.84 10.57
C VAL A 139 13.51 -14.48 11.24
N GLU A 140 14.70 -14.25 10.67
CA GLU A 140 15.97 -14.77 11.19
C GLU A 140 16.86 -13.62 11.67
N ASP A 141 17.75 -13.93 12.56
CA ASP A 141 18.77 -13.00 13.04
C ASP A 141 19.88 -12.73 12.01
#